data_950e2e6454df3028d1f61b4a94ced8b6
#
_entry.id   950e2e6454df3028d1f61b4a94ced8b6
#
_cell.length_a   1.000
_cell.length_b   1.000
_cell.length_c   1.000
_cell.angle_alpha   90.00
_cell.angle_beta   90.00
_cell.angle_gamma   90.00
#
_symmetry.space_group_name_H-M   'P 1'
#
loop_
_entity.id
_entity.type
_entity.pdbx_description
1 polymer ?
#
loop_
_entity_poly.entity_id
_entity_poly.type
_entity_poly.pdbx_seq_one_letter_code
_entity_poly.pdbx_strand_id
1 'polypeptide(L)'
;MPISVLGFYGALALWLVLIVQSLSNPERRGWAAAFGLGLLLFLNGRYVIEGIPSGIAFFVSLYDAFDNLGLSAGQAPAAMATCAGNACSLWGETYLLHQSWGVAFFERFLDAPSVRTNALYVHLIANSMVFILFHIQLFWPGRGGQRQHAWLGRLSMLLLTVGTVAALYLASEHDAVGAYGGVLAEWGFWSMSLCVYGAALMGWRYARLGDWTQHRIWMIRFAGAMYGAFWLFRFMLIVTGPLFREWESVSLLLSIWLSAPLGLVIADRLRQAWDARNDAIVLER
;
A
#
# COMPACT_ATOMS: atom_id res chain seq x y z
N MET A 1 -16.59 -16.27 -12.60
CA MET A 1 -16.09 -15.10 -11.86
C MET A 1 -17.21 -14.50 -11.02
N PRO A 2 -17.07 -14.30 -9.71
CA PRO A 2 -18.11 -13.71 -8.87
C PRO A 2 -18.43 -12.26 -9.31
N ILE A 3 -19.70 -11.85 -9.21
CA ILE A 3 -20.16 -10.50 -9.59
C ILE A 3 -19.41 -9.41 -8.80
N SER A 4 -19.09 -9.69 -7.54
CA SER A 4 -18.31 -8.77 -6.68
C SER A 4 -16.88 -8.51 -7.21
N VAL A 5 -16.26 -9.52 -7.81
CA VAL A 5 -14.93 -9.41 -8.41
C VAL A 5 -14.98 -8.58 -9.70
N LEU A 6 -15.97 -8.83 -10.56
CA LEU A 6 -16.20 -8.01 -11.77
C LEU A 6 -16.48 -6.54 -11.41
N GLY A 7 -17.32 -6.33 -10.40
CA GLY A 7 -17.62 -4.98 -9.88
C GLY A 7 -16.39 -4.27 -9.37
N PHE A 8 -15.51 -4.97 -8.64
CA PHE A 8 -14.26 -4.40 -8.13
C PHE A 8 -13.31 -4.00 -9.28
N TYR A 9 -13.11 -4.87 -10.28
CA TYR A 9 -12.25 -4.52 -11.42
C TYR A 9 -12.84 -3.40 -12.27
N GLY A 10 -14.16 -3.37 -12.46
CA GLY A 10 -14.83 -2.24 -13.11
C GLY A 10 -14.60 -0.92 -12.37
N ALA A 11 -14.72 -0.95 -11.05
CA ALA A 11 -14.45 0.21 -10.20
C ALA A 11 -12.96 0.62 -10.24
N LEU A 12 -12.04 -0.34 -10.23
CA LEU A 12 -10.60 -0.08 -10.36
C LEU A 12 -10.27 0.56 -11.71
N ALA A 13 -10.84 0.07 -12.81
CA ALA A 13 -10.66 0.65 -14.13
C ALA A 13 -11.21 2.09 -14.19
N LEU A 14 -12.39 2.34 -13.62
CA LEU A 14 -12.95 3.67 -13.51
C LEU A 14 -12.04 4.61 -12.71
N TRP A 15 -11.47 4.14 -11.61
CA TRP A 15 -10.53 4.92 -10.82
C TRP A 15 -9.27 5.27 -11.62
N LEU A 16 -8.70 4.34 -12.39
CA LEU A 16 -7.56 4.64 -13.26
C LEU A 16 -7.89 5.71 -14.31
N VAL A 17 -9.09 5.67 -14.89
CA VAL A 17 -9.56 6.72 -15.80
C VAL A 17 -9.66 8.07 -15.07
N LEU A 18 -10.18 8.10 -13.85
CA LEU A 18 -10.23 9.32 -13.03
C LEU A 18 -8.84 9.85 -12.70
N ILE A 19 -7.86 8.98 -12.40
CA ILE A 19 -6.46 9.39 -12.19
C ILE A 19 -5.92 10.07 -13.44
N VAL A 20 -6.04 9.44 -14.61
CA VAL A 20 -5.56 10.01 -15.89
C VAL A 20 -6.23 11.36 -16.16
N GLN A 21 -7.55 11.45 -16.00
CA GLN A 21 -8.26 12.71 -16.18
C GLN A 21 -7.85 13.80 -15.17
N SER A 22 -7.46 13.42 -13.96
CA SER A 22 -7.01 14.34 -12.91
C SER A 22 -5.65 14.98 -13.22
N LEU A 23 -4.86 14.42 -14.11
CA LEU A 23 -3.60 14.99 -14.57
C LEU A 23 -3.82 16.27 -15.37
N SER A 24 -4.86 16.30 -16.20
CA SER A 24 -5.23 17.47 -17.02
C SER A 24 -6.31 18.36 -16.38
N ASN A 25 -7.18 17.79 -15.52
CA ASN A 25 -8.26 18.53 -14.89
C ASN A 25 -8.12 18.52 -13.34
N PRO A 26 -7.73 19.66 -12.75
CA PRO A 26 -7.55 19.79 -11.30
C PRO A 26 -8.80 19.48 -10.46
N GLU A 27 -10.00 19.79 -10.98
CA GLU A 27 -11.25 19.57 -10.26
C GLU A 27 -11.53 18.08 -10.03
N ARG A 28 -10.99 17.20 -10.88
CA ARG A 28 -11.17 15.76 -10.76
C ARG A 28 -10.25 15.10 -9.74
N ARG A 29 -9.25 15.81 -9.21
CA ARG A 29 -8.29 15.26 -8.23
C ARG A 29 -8.96 14.83 -6.93
N GLY A 30 -9.87 15.65 -6.43
CA GLY A 30 -10.65 15.31 -5.24
C GLY A 30 -11.46 14.02 -5.44
N TRP A 31 -12.07 13.88 -6.61
CA TRP A 31 -12.83 12.68 -6.96
C TRP A 31 -11.94 11.44 -7.11
N ALA A 32 -10.81 11.56 -7.79
CA ALA A 32 -9.86 10.47 -7.93
C ALA A 32 -9.32 9.99 -6.56
N ALA A 33 -9.02 10.93 -5.67
CA ALA A 33 -8.56 10.63 -4.32
C ALA A 33 -9.67 9.99 -3.46
N ALA A 34 -10.88 10.55 -3.48
CA ALA A 34 -12.02 10.02 -2.73
C ALA A 34 -12.40 8.61 -3.21
N PHE A 35 -12.37 8.37 -4.52
CA PHE A 35 -12.66 7.06 -5.09
C PHE A 35 -11.59 6.03 -4.70
N GLY A 36 -10.30 6.39 -4.79
CA GLY A 36 -9.20 5.52 -4.36
C GLY A 36 -9.24 5.20 -2.86
N LEU A 37 -9.62 6.18 -2.04
CA LEU A 37 -9.89 5.96 -0.61
C LEU A 37 -11.06 5.00 -0.42
N GLY A 38 -12.16 5.17 -1.15
CA GLY A 38 -13.34 4.29 -1.08
C GLY A 38 -12.99 2.84 -1.42
N LEU A 39 -12.21 2.61 -2.48
CA LEU A 39 -11.75 1.27 -2.84
C LEU A 39 -10.84 0.66 -1.76
N LEU A 40 -9.94 1.46 -1.17
CA LEU A 40 -9.08 1.02 -0.08
C LEU A 40 -9.91 0.61 1.14
N LEU A 41 -10.87 1.43 1.53
CA LEU A 41 -11.75 1.16 2.66
C LEU A 41 -12.64 -0.07 2.39
N PHE A 42 -13.06 -0.27 1.15
CA PHE A 42 -13.80 -1.47 0.76
C PHE A 42 -12.95 -2.74 0.96
N LEU A 43 -11.69 -2.73 0.49
CA LEU A 43 -10.78 -3.87 0.66
C LEU A 43 -10.47 -4.15 2.13
N ASN A 44 -10.09 -3.13 2.89
CA ASN A 44 -9.79 -3.29 4.32
C ASN A 44 -11.04 -3.60 5.15
N GLY A 45 -12.18 -3.02 4.77
CA GLY A 45 -13.46 -3.23 5.43
C GLY A 45 -13.90 -4.70 5.43
N ARG A 46 -13.60 -5.43 4.37
CA ARG A 46 -13.88 -6.86 4.33
C ARG A 46 -13.21 -7.65 5.45
N TYR A 47 -11.95 -7.33 5.75
CA TYR A 47 -11.25 -7.96 6.88
C TYR A 47 -11.85 -7.56 8.23
N VAL A 48 -12.20 -6.28 8.38
CA VAL A 48 -12.61 -5.72 9.67
C VAL A 48 -14.08 -6.03 9.98
N ILE A 49 -14.96 -5.97 8.97
CA ILE A 49 -16.42 -6.11 9.15
C ILE A 49 -16.87 -7.56 8.98
N GLU A 50 -16.36 -8.23 7.94
CA GLU A 50 -16.77 -9.60 7.60
C GLU A 50 -15.82 -10.66 8.20
N GLY A 51 -14.67 -10.22 8.75
CA GLY A 51 -13.65 -11.07 9.34
C GLY A 51 -12.57 -11.50 8.35
N ILE A 52 -11.43 -11.96 8.90
CA ILE A 52 -10.25 -12.38 8.14
C ILE A 52 -10.57 -13.43 7.07
N PRO A 53 -11.32 -14.52 7.35
CA PRO A 53 -11.62 -15.52 6.33
C PRO A 53 -12.35 -14.96 5.12
N SER A 54 -13.33 -14.06 5.32
CA SER A 54 -14.08 -13.42 4.23
C SER A 54 -13.19 -12.47 3.41
N GLY A 55 -12.36 -11.69 4.10
CA GLY A 55 -11.37 -10.82 3.45
C GLY A 55 -10.42 -11.63 2.56
N ILE A 56 -9.86 -12.72 3.08
CA ILE A 56 -8.98 -13.62 2.35
C ILE A 56 -9.69 -14.25 1.15
N ALA A 57 -10.87 -14.82 1.33
CA ALA A 57 -11.64 -15.43 0.25
C ALA A 57 -11.91 -14.45 -0.90
N PHE A 58 -12.13 -13.18 -0.60
CA PHE A 58 -12.29 -12.16 -1.63
C PHE A 58 -10.99 -11.92 -2.40
N PHE A 59 -9.86 -11.76 -1.70
CA PHE A 59 -8.56 -11.59 -2.37
C PHE A 59 -8.14 -12.80 -3.19
N VAL A 60 -8.36 -14.01 -2.69
CA VAL A 60 -8.15 -15.25 -3.46
C VAL A 60 -8.97 -15.21 -4.74
N SER A 61 -10.26 -14.84 -4.67
CA SER A 61 -11.10 -14.71 -5.85
C SER A 61 -10.62 -13.65 -6.85
N LEU A 62 -9.98 -12.56 -6.38
CA LEU A 62 -9.33 -11.58 -7.25
C LEU A 62 -8.13 -12.22 -7.96
N TYR A 63 -7.33 -12.99 -7.24
CA TYR A 63 -6.16 -13.69 -7.80
C TYR A 63 -6.56 -14.75 -8.81
N ASP A 64 -7.53 -15.59 -8.50
CA ASP A 64 -8.06 -16.60 -9.42
C ASP A 64 -8.50 -15.99 -10.74
N ALA A 65 -9.07 -14.79 -10.70
CA ALA A 65 -9.47 -14.08 -11.90
C ALA A 65 -8.26 -13.69 -12.77
N PHE A 66 -7.15 -13.26 -12.17
CA PHE A 66 -5.90 -12.97 -12.89
C PHE A 66 -5.24 -14.24 -13.41
N ASP A 67 -5.24 -15.30 -12.61
CA ASP A 67 -4.66 -16.59 -13.01
C ASP A 67 -5.39 -17.15 -14.24
N ASN A 68 -6.70 -17.13 -14.23
CA ASN A 68 -7.53 -17.55 -15.36
C ASN A 68 -7.29 -16.73 -16.64
N LEU A 69 -6.80 -15.49 -16.51
CA LEU A 69 -6.41 -14.64 -17.64
C LEU A 69 -4.93 -14.82 -18.03
N GLY A 70 -4.19 -15.68 -17.36
CA GLY A 70 -2.75 -15.88 -17.56
C GLY A 70 -1.90 -14.66 -17.14
N LEU A 71 -2.45 -13.79 -16.31
CA LEU A 71 -1.82 -12.55 -15.85
C LEU A 71 -1.14 -12.69 -14.47
N SER A 72 -1.39 -13.79 -13.77
CA SER A 72 -0.67 -14.08 -12.53
C SER A 72 0.68 -14.72 -12.81
N ALA A 73 1.58 -14.64 -11.85
CA ALA A 73 2.77 -15.46 -11.85
C ALA A 73 2.35 -16.91 -11.68
N GLY A 74 2.89 -17.79 -12.49
CA GLY A 74 2.61 -19.22 -12.44
C GLY A 74 3.18 -19.87 -11.17
N GLN A 75 3.07 -21.19 -11.08
CA GLN A 75 3.68 -21.95 -9.98
C GLN A 75 5.21 -21.85 -10.05
N ALA A 76 5.85 -21.81 -8.89
CA ALA A 76 7.31 -21.81 -8.80
C ALA A 76 7.91 -23.01 -9.56
N PRO A 77 9.02 -22.84 -10.31
CA PRO A 77 9.64 -23.93 -11.02
C PRO A 77 9.99 -25.09 -10.09
N ALA A 78 9.78 -26.33 -10.53
CA ALA A 78 10.10 -27.54 -9.75
C ALA A 78 11.56 -27.56 -9.24
N ALA A 79 12.49 -26.90 -9.94
CA ALA A 79 13.88 -26.75 -9.52
C ALA A 79 14.05 -25.91 -8.24
N MET A 80 13.09 -25.06 -7.91
CA MET A 80 13.06 -24.29 -6.64
C MET A 80 12.35 -25.04 -5.52
N ALA A 81 11.69 -26.14 -5.81
CA ALA A 81 11.03 -26.97 -4.80
C ALA A 81 12.00 -27.71 -3.87
N THR A 82 13.28 -27.75 -4.20
CA THR A 82 14.34 -28.32 -3.34
C THR A 82 15.16 -27.20 -2.75
N CYS A 83 14.80 -26.79 -1.56
CA CYS A 83 15.61 -25.88 -0.77
C CYS A 83 16.88 -26.57 -0.33
N ALA A 84 18.03 -26.15 -0.83
CA ALA A 84 19.32 -26.60 -0.35
C ALA A 84 20.07 -25.42 0.30
N GLY A 85 20.32 -25.52 1.60
CA GLY A 85 21.18 -24.61 2.34
C GLY A 85 20.63 -23.18 2.50
N ASN A 86 21.52 -22.18 2.46
CA ASN A 86 21.22 -20.77 2.74
C ASN A 86 20.22 -20.11 1.79
N ALA A 87 19.93 -20.70 0.64
CA ALA A 87 18.96 -20.15 -0.31
C ALA A 87 17.55 -20.09 0.29
N CYS A 88 17.17 -21.08 1.11
CA CYS A 88 15.87 -21.11 1.76
C CYS A 88 15.69 -20.02 2.80
N SER A 89 16.73 -19.67 3.53
CA SER A 89 16.65 -18.62 4.55
C SER A 89 16.45 -17.23 3.94
N LEU A 90 16.93 -16.99 2.71
CA LEU A 90 16.78 -15.72 2.00
C LEU A 90 15.39 -15.58 1.35
N TRP A 91 14.88 -16.65 0.74
CA TRP A 91 13.66 -16.61 -0.09
C TRP A 91 12.40 -17.08 0.66
N GLY A 92 12.55 -17.85 1.73
CA GLY A 92 11.48 -18.43 2.52
C GLY A 92 10.98 -19.78 2.01
N GLU A 93 10.64 -20.69 2.91
CA GLU A 93 10.17 -22.03 2.59
C GLU A 93 8.80 -22.03 1.91
N THR A 94 7.92 -21.12 2.28
CA THR A 94 6.58 -20.96 1.69
C THR A 94 6.61 -20.69 0.19
N TYR A 95 7.70 -20.15 -0.30
CA TYR A 95 7.93 -19.93 -1.71
C TYR A 95 8.01 -21.23 -2.53
N LEU A 96 8.33 -22.31 -1.88
CA LEU A 96 8.59 -23.59 -2.51
C LEU A 96 7.35 -24.50 -2.57
N LEU A 97 6.23 -24.07 -1.99
CA LEU A 97 5.05 -24.91 -1.81
C LEU A 97 4.12 -24.98 -3.02
N HIS A 98 4.55 -24.57 -4.22
CA HIS A 98 3.76 -24.67 -5.47
C HIS A 98 2.38 -23.97 -5.45
N GLN A 99 2.11 -23.14 -4.47
CA GLN A 99 0.90 -22.33 -4.43
C GLN A 99 1.17 -20.97 -5.07
N SER A 100 0.17 -20.41 -5.74
CA SER A 100 0.29 -19.03 -6.17
C SER A 100 0.58 -18.17 -4.93
N TRP A 101 1.61 -17.33 -4.99
CA TRP A 101 2.05 -16.55 -3.83
C TRP A 101 0.91 -15.68 -3.26
N GLY A 102 -0.03 -15.24 -4.10
CA GLY A 102 -1.17 -14.48 -3.66
C GLY A 102 -2.04 -15.26 -2.70
N VAL A 103 -2.31 -16.53 -2.99
CA VAL A 103 -3.07 -17.42 -2.11
C VAL A 103 -2.30 -17.65 -0.83
N ALA A 104 -1.03 -18.09 -0.91
CA ALA A 104 -0.20 -18.36 0.25
C ALA A 104 0.04 -17.10 1.11
N PHE A 105 0.18 -15.92 0.49
CA PHE A 105 0.32 -14.66 1.21
C PHE A 105 -0.89 -14.33 2.09
N PHE A 106 -2.10 -14.64 1.63
CA PHE A 106 -3.32 -14.36 2.39
C PHE A 106 -3.69 -15.50 3.32
N GLU A 107 -3.57 -16.74 2.89
CA GLU A 107 -3.96 -17.92 3.69
C GLU A 107 -3.15 -18.07 4.98
N ARG A 108 -1.93 -17.54 5.04
CA ARG A 108 -1.12 -17.53 6.27
C ARG A 108 -1.78 -16.86 7.47
N PHE A 109 -2.86 -16.13 7.28
CA PHE A 109 -3.61 -15.50 8.37
C PHE A 109 -4.86 -16.28 8.80
N LEU A 110 -5.23 -17.38 8.12
CA LEU A 110 -6.44 -18.15 8.44
C LEU A 110 -6.34 -18.81 9.83
N ASP A 111 -5.21 -19.45 10.10
CA ASP A 111 -4.97 -20.16 11.36
C ASP A 111 -3.86 -19.49 12.20
N ALA A 112 -3.68 -18.19 12.00
CA ALA A 112 -2.64 -17.45 12.69
C ALA A 112 -2.94 -17.31 14.19
N PRO A 113 -1.90 -17.26 15.07
CA PRO A 113 -2.05 -16.98 16.48
C PRO A 113 -2.82 -15.67 16.73
N SER A 114 -3.58 -15.61 17.82
CA SER A 114 -4.44 -14.45 18.15
C SER A 114 -3.70 -13.13 18.19
N VAL A 115 -2.43 -13.11 18.63
CA VAL A 115 -1.59 -11.90 18.64
C VAL A 115 -1.36 -11.39 17.22
N ARG A 116 -1.07 -12.29 16.27
CA ARG A 116 -0.86 -11.93 14.86
C ARG A 116 -2.15 -11.45 14.20
N THR A 117 -3.26 -12.11 14.47
CA THR A 117 -4.59 -11.73 14.03
C THR A 117 -4.95 -10.34 14.53
N ASN A 118 -4.74 -10.07 15.83
CA ASN A 118 -4.98 -8.75 16.42
C ASN A 118 -4.06 -7.68 15.82
N ALA A 119 -2.78 -8.00 15.59
CA ALA A 119 -1.85 -7.08 14.94
C ALA A 119 -2.31 -6.72 13.51
N LEU A 120 -2.88 -7.69 12.76
CA LEU A 120 -3.46 -7.43 11.44
C LEU A 120 -4.64 -6.45 11.54
N TYR A 121 -5.58 -6.66 12.47
CA TYR A 121 -6.69 -5.73 12.68
C TYR A 121 -6.21 -4.34 13.07
N VAL A 122 -5.26 -4.24 13.99
CA VAL A 122 -4.65 -2.96 14.40
C VAL A 122 -4.01 -2.27 13.20
N HIS A 123 -3.23 -2.99 12.40
CA HIS A 123 -2.60 -2.46 11.18
C HIS A 123 -3.64 -1.93 10.18
N LEU A 124 -4.67 -2.72 9.88
CA LEU A 124 -5.69 -2.35 8.90
C LEU A 124 -6.53 -1.16 9.36
N ILE A 125 -6.99 -1.17 10.62
CA ILE A 125 -7.84 -0.10 11.17
C ILE A 125 -7.03 1.19 11.30
N ALA A 126 -5.85 1.14 11.94
CA ALA A 126 -5.04 2.32 12.15
C ALA A 126 -4.64 3.00 10.84
N ASN A 127 -4.16 2.25 9.84
CA ASN A 127 -3.80 2.82 8.56
C ASN A 127 -5.01 3.30 7.75
N SER A 128 -6.16 2.62 7.81
CA SER A 128 -7.39 3.12 7.18
C SER A 128 -7.82 4.47 7.77
N MET A 129 -7.74 4.60 9.09
CA MET A 129 -8.01 5.87 9.76
C MET A 129 -7.02 6.96 9.38
N VAL A 130 -5.73 6.63 9.25
CA VAL A 130 -4.71 7.58 8.75
C VAL A 130 -5.05 8.04 7.33
N PHE A 131 -5.44 7.13 6.43
CA PHE A 131 -5.90 7.50 5.09
C PHE A 131 -7.09 8.46 5.12
N ILE A 132 -8.09 8.19 5.94
CA ILE A 132 -9.27 9.07 6.08
C ILE A 132 -8.84 10.45 6.59
N LEU A 133 -8.10 10.51 7.70
CA LEU A 133 -7.69 11.77 8.33
C LEU A 133 -6.79 12.60 7.41
N PHE A 134 -5.88 11.93 6.70
CA PHE A 134 -5.03 12.55 5.71
C PHE A 134 -5.86 13.19 4.56
N HIS A 135 -6.86 12.47 4.01
CA HIS A 135 -7.72 13.02 2.97
C HIS A 135 -8.54 14.21 3.47
N ILE A 136 -9.06 14.14 4.69
CA ILE A 136 -9.74 15.28 5.33
C ILE A 136 -8.80 16.49 5.39
N GLN A 137 -7.55 16.30 5.83
CA GLN A 137 -6.58 17.40 5.94
C GLN A 137 -6.15 17.95 4.58
N LEU A 138 -6.07 17.11 3.56
CA LEU A 138 -5.64 17.51 2.21
C LEU A 138 -6.74 18.27 1.45
N PHE A 139 -7.98 17.77 1.51
CA PHE A 139 -9.10 18.29 0.71
C PHE A 139 -10.03 19.22 1.47
N TRP A 140 -9.86 19.36 2.77
CA TRP A 140 -10.65 20.25 3.64
C TRP A 140 -9.80 21.24 4.42
N PRO A 141 -8.80 21.87 3.77
CA PRO A 141 -7.97 22.83 4.47
C PRO A 141 -8.80 24.06 4.84
N GLY A 142 -8.89 24.36 6.11
CA GLY A 142 -9.36 25.67 6.57
C GLY A 142 -10.79 25.78 7.08
N ARG A 143 -11.68 24.80 6.93
CA ARG A 143 -13.02 24.89 7.55
C ARG A 143 -13.03 24.74 9.07
N GLY A 144 -11.97 24.17 9.66
CA GLY A 144 -11.82 23.99 11.12
C GLY A 144 -10.69 24.81 11.75
N GLY A 145 -9.98 25.63 10.98
CA GLY A 145 -8.85 26.43 11.46
C GLY A 145 -7.57 25.61 11.75
N GLN A 146 -6.47 26.34 12.04
CA GLN A 146 -5.16 25.75 12.31
C GLN A 146 -5.16 24.76 13.50
N ARG A 147 -5.96 25.03 14.52
CA ARG A 147 -6.05 24.19 15.71
C ARG A 147 -6.61 22.80 15.39
N GLN A 148 -7.65 22.72 14.57
CA GLN A 148 -8.26 21.45 14.15
C GLN A 148 -7.30 20.65 13.27
N HIS A 149 -6.64 21.31 12.29
CA HIS A 149 -5.62 20.67 11.45
C HIS A 149 -4.49 20.07 12.30
N ALA A 150 -3.98 20.83 13.27
CA ALA A 150 -2.92 20.35 14.16
C ALA A 150 -3.37 19.17 15.04
N TRP A 151 -4.62 19.15 15.49
CA TRP A 151 -5.17 18.07 16.29
C TRP A 151 -5.33 16.78 15.46
N LEU A 152 -5.89 16.89 14.27
CA LEU A 152 -6.02 15.77 13.32
C LEU A 152 -4.65 15.25 12.91
N GLY A 153 -3.66 16.13 12.73
CA GLY A 153 -2.29 15.73 12.42
C GLY A 153 -1.64 14.94 13.55
N ARG A 154 -1.84 15.32 14.82
CA ARG A 154 -1.35 14.56 15.98
C ARG A 154 -2.02 13.19 16.09
N LEU A 155 -3.32 13.14 15.90
CA LEU A 155 -4.07 11.89 15.89
C LEU A 155 -3.59 10.96 14.76
N SER A 156 -3.39 11.52 13.56
CA SER A 156 -2.84 10.75 12.41
C SER A 156 -1.45 10.19 12.71
N MET A 157 -0.56 10.98 13.35
CA MET A 157 0.77 10.50 13.73
C MET A 157 0.71 9.38 14.78
N LEU A 158 -0.17 9.48 15.77
CA LEU A 158 -0.37 8.43 16.77
C LEU A 158 -0.86 7.13 16.11
N LEU A 159 -1.89 7.23 15.28
CA LEU A 159 -2.44 6.07 14.57
C LEU A 159 -1.42 5.47 13.61
N LEU A 160 -0.67 6.30 12.88
CA LEU A 160 0.40 5.84 11.99
C LEU A 160 1.50 5.12 12.78
N THR A 161 1.88 5.60 13.96
CA THR A 161 2.85 4.92 14.83
C THR A 161 2.35 3.55 15.23
N VAL A 162 1.11 3.46 15.71
CA VAL A 162 0.47 2.18 16.10
C VAL A 162 0.38 1.23 14.90
N GLY A 163 -0.08 1.73 13.75
CA GLY A 163 -0.17 0.95 12.51
C GLY A 163 1.19 0.47 11.99
N THR A 164 2.24 1.31 12.13
CA THR A 164 3.61 0.96 11.75
C THR A 164 4.20 -0.12 12.66
N VAL A 165 4.04 0.00 13.98
CA VAL A 165 4.49 -1.03 14.92
C VAL A 165 3.83 -2.36 14.62
N ALA A 166 2.52 -2.36 14.38
CA ALA A 166 1.80 -3.57 13.98
C ALA A 166 2.31 -4.13 12.64
N ALA A 167 2.61 -3.25 11.66
CA ALA A 167 3.19 -3.67 10.37
C ALA A 167 4.56 -4.33 10.52
N LEU A 168 5.44 -3.75 11.33
CA LEU A 168 6.76 -4.31 11.62
C LEU A 168 6.65 -5.68 12.29
N TYR A 169 5.74 -5.83 13.26
CA TYR A 169 5.45 -7.11 13.89
C TYR A 169 4.94 -8.14 12.87
N LEU A 170 3.99 -7.77 12.01
CA LEU A 170 3.44 -8.66 10.98
C LEU A 170 4.47 -9.09 9.94
N ALA A 171 5.43 -8.23 9.63
CA ALA A 171 6.52 -8.53 8.72
C ALA A 171 7.56 -9.46 9.32
N SER A 172 7.78 -9.39 10.63
CA SER A 172 8.81 -10.16 11.33
C SER A 172 8.41 -11.62 11.49
N GLU A 173 9.41 -12.48 11.48
CA GLU A 173 9.27 -13.92 11.66
C GLU A 173 9.06 -14.23 13.15
N HIS A 174 7.80 -14.33 13.55
CA HIS A 174 7.37 -14.76 14.86
C HIS A 174 6.36 -15.91 14.68
N ASP A 175 6.36 -16.88 15.55
CA ASP A 175 5.36 -17.96 15.59
C ASP A 175 5.35 -18.88 14.36
N ALA A 176 6.47 -19.11 13.72
CA ALA A 176 6.61 -19.91 12.49
C ALA A 176 5.82 -19.39 11.28
N VAL A 177 5.27 -18.19 11.36
CA VAL A 177 4.55 -17.51 10.27
C VAL A 177 5.30 -16.23 9.90
N GLY A 178 6.35 -16.37 9.12
CA GLY A 178 7.21 -15.27 8.67
C GLY A 178 6.61 -14.41 7.57
N ALA A 179 7.36 -13.40 7.13
CA ALA A 179 7.06 -12.69 5.92
C ALA A 179 7.16 -13.67 4.72
N TYR A 180 6.13 -13.66 3.87
CA TYR A 180 6.21 -14.41 2.64
C TYR A 180 7.37 -13.87 1.79
N GLY A 181 8.27 -14.76 1.35
CA GLY A 181 9.50 -14.37 0.63
C GLY A 181 10.74 -14.25 1.53
N GLY A 182 10.68 -14.71 2.79
CA GLY A 182 11.82 -14.82 3.71
C GLY A 182 12.36 -13.48 4.19
N VAL A 183 13.60 -13.50 4.64
CA VAL A 183 14.28 -12.34 5.26
C VAL A 183 14.33 -11.11 4.34
N LEU A 184 14.49 -11.29 3.03
CA LEU A 184 14.48 -10.17 2.09
C LEU A 184 13.11 -9.48 1.99
N ALA A 185 12.03 -10.26 2.08
CA ALA A 185 10.68 -9.70 2.13
C ALA A 185 10.41 -9.02 3.48
N GLU A 186 10.86 -9.60 4.60
CA GLU A 186 10.78 -8.98 5.92
C GLU A 186 11.43 -7.59 5.91
N TRP A 187 12.70 -7.50 5.50
CA TRP A 187 13.40 -6.21 5.42
C TRP A 187 12.76 -5.25 4.42
N GLY A 188 12.21 -5.78 3.32
CA GLY A 188 11.47 -4.97 2.35
C GLY A 188 10.20 -4.37 2.95
N PHE A 189 9.40 -5.13 3.69
CA PHE A 189 8.22 -4.61 4.40
C PHE A 189 8.60 -3.63 5.51
N TRP A 190 9.72 -3.86 6.22
CA TRP A 190 10.26 -2.90 7.16
C TRP A 190 10.65 -1.60 6.47
N SER A 191 11.41 -1.69 5.36
CA SER A 191 11.81 -0.54 4.55
C SER A 191 10.60 0.25 4.05
N MET A 192 9.58 -0.44 3.54
CA MET A 192 8.32 0.17 3.11
C MET A 192 7.64 0.93 4.26
N SER A 193 7.51 0.30 5.43
CA SER A 193 6.88 0.89 6.62
C SER A 193 7.67 2.09 7.13
N LEU A 194 8.99 1.99 7.17
CA LEU A 194 9.89 3.07 7.61
C LEU A 194 9.93 4.23 6.60
N CYS A 195 9.83 3.95 5.30
CA CYS A 195 9.71 4.97 4.25
C CYS A 195 8.44 5.83 4.47
N VAL A 196 7.30 5.19 4.69
CA VAL A 196 6.03 5.86 4.97
C VAL A 196 6.10 6.66 6.26
N TYR A 197 6.54 6.03 7.34
CA TYR A 197 6.64 6.66 8.66
C TYR A 197 7.63 7.82 8.67
N GLY A 198 8.80 7.63 8.06
CA GLY A 198 9.85 8.65 7.96
C GLY A 198 9.39 9.89 7.20
N ALA A 199 8.66 9.71 6.10
CA ALA A 199 8.09 10.84 5.35
C ALA A 199 7.09 11.63 6.20
N ALA A 200 6.21 10.96 6.95
CA ALA A 200 5.28 11.60 7.87
C ALA A 200 6.00 12.34 9.02
N LEU A 201 7.02 11.70 9.59
CA LEU A 201 7.83 12.28 10.67
C LEU A 201 8.55 13.54 10.21
N MET A 202 9.09 13.57 9.00
CA MET A 202 9.69 14.77 8.41
C MET A 202 8.64 15.87 8.22
N GLY A 203 7.47 15.56 7.71
CA GLY A 203 6.37 16.51 7.60
C GLY A 203 5.98 17.09 8.96
N TRP A 204 5.85 16.24 9.98
CA TRP A 204 5.55 16.66 11.35
C TRP A 204 6.66 17.53 11.96
N ARG A 205 7.94 17.17 11.74
CA ARG A 205 9.09 17.96 12.18
C ARG A 205 9.03 19.38 11.62
N TYR A 206 8.83 19.54 10.30
CA TYR A 206 8.78 20.85 9.68
C TYR A 206 7.56 21.69 10.14
N ALA A 207 6.42 21.05 10.40
CA ALA A 207 5.29 21.73 11.04
C ALA A 207 5.65 22.29 12.41
N ARG A 208 6.45 21.54 13.21
CA ARG A 208 6.94 21.98 14.53
C ARG A 208 7.94 23.13 14.44
N LEU A 209 8.72 23.21 13.37
CA LEU A 209 9.66 24.29 13.09
C LEU A 209 8.98 25.53 12.46
N GLY A 210 7.69 25.45 12.12
CA GLY A 210 6.98 26.54 11.44
C GLY A 210 7.32 26.67 9.96
N ASP A 211 8.07 25.74 9.37
CA ASP A 211 8.38 25.72 7.95
C ASP A 211 7.25 25.03 7.18
N TRP A 212 6.23 25.79 6.85
CA TRP A 212 5.03 25.31 6.17
C TRP A 212 5.28 24.85 4.76
N THR A 213 6.30 25.40 4.08
CA THR A 213 6.70 25.00 2.73
C THR A 213 7.25 23.58 2.74
N GLN A 214 8.22 23.30 3.61
CA GLN A 214 8.76 21.97 3.77
C GLN A 214 7.73 20.99 4.34
N HIS A 215 6.89 21.44 5.29
CA HIS A 215 5.78 20.63 5.78
C HIS A 215 4.89 20.15 4.63
N ARG A 216 4.44 21.04 3.75
CA ARG A 216 3.62 20.69 2.57
C ARG A 216 4.33 19.69 1.64
N ILE A 217 5.60 19.91 1.35
CA ILE A 217 6.40 19.03 0.49
C ILE A 217 6.44 17.61 1.08
N TRP A 218 6.76 17.49 2.36
CA TRP A 218 6.86 16.18 3.01
C TRP A 218 5.51 15.49 3.20
N MET A 219 4.43 16.23 3.40
CA MET A 219 3.08 15.65 3.44
C MET A 219 2.64 15.10 2.08
N ILE A 220 3.04 15.72 0.96
CA ILE A 220 2.81 15.19 -0.38
C ILE A 220 3.65 13.91 -0.61
N ARG A 221 4.91 13.92 -0.19
CA ARG A 221 5.78 12.72 -0.22
C ARG A 221 5.22 11.59 0.63
N PHE A 222 4.74 11.90 1.82
CA PHE A 222 4.04 10.94 2.69
C PHE A 222 2.81 10.34 2.00
N ALA A 223 1.97 11.18 1.39
CA ALA A 223 0.84 10.71 0.59
C ALA A 223 1.26 9.73 -0.50
N GLY A 224 2.29 10.10 -1.26
CA GLY A 224 2.85 9.24 -2.30
C GLY A 224 3.37 7.92 -1.75
N ALA A 225 4.08 7.92 -0.63
CA ALA A 225 4.57 6.70 0.01
C ALA A 225 3.41 5.81 0.51
N MET A 226 2.36 6.39 1.10
CA MET A 226 1.16 5.66 1.55
C MET A 226 0.41 5.02 0.38
N TYR A 227 0.15 5.79 -0.69
CA TYR A 227 -0.45 5.25 -1.92
C TYR A 227 0.47 4.24 -2.60
N GLY A 228 1.78 4.44 -2.50
CA GLY A 228 2.80 3.51 -2.96
C GLY A 228 2.69 2.17 -2.25
N ALA A 229 2.73 2.17 -0.94
CA ALA A 229 2.66 0.97 -0.10
C ALA A 229 1.35 0.21 -0.27
N PHE A 230 0.26 0.88 -0.60
CA PHE A 230 -1.05 0.22 -0.76
C PHE A 230 -1.37 -0.09 -2.23
N TRP A 231 -1.41 0.93 -3.11
CA TRP A 231 -1.88 0.76 -4.48
C TRP A 231 -0.77 0.40 -5.46
N LEU A 232 0.36 1.12 -5.43
CA LEU A 232 1.45 0.86 -6.35
C LEU A 232 2.04 -0.53 -6.11
N PHE A 233 2.13 -0.98 -4.86
CA PHE A 233 2.50 -2.35 -4.52
C PHE A 233 1.65 -3.37 -5.28
N ARG A 234 0.32 -3.22 -5.28
CA ARG A 234 -0.62 -4.12 -5.97
C ARG A 234 -0.51 -4.02 -7.49
N PHE A 235 -0.38 -2.80 -8.02
CA PHE A 235 -0.19 -2.62 -9.47
C PHE A 235 1.14 -3.19 -9.95
N MET A 236 2.20 -3.02 -9.18
CA MET A 236 3.50 -3.62 -9.50
C MET A 236 3.40 -5.13 -9.57
N LEU A 237 2.70 -5.78 -8.62
CA LEU A 237 2.47 -7.22 -8.65
C LEU A 237 1.72 -7.67 -9.92
N ILE A 238 0.71 -6.91 -10.32
CA ILE A 238 -0.06 -7.18 -11.55
C ILE A 238 0.82 -7.07 -12.80
N VAL A 239 1.71 -6.07 -12.85
CA VAL A 239 2.58 -5.83 -14.00
C VAL A 239 3.78 -6.77 -14.01
N THR A 240 4.41 -6.97 -12.86
CA THR A 240 5.63 -7.78 -12.76
C THR A 240 5.34 -9.27 -12.69
N GLY A 241 4.17 -9.69 -12.21
CA GLY A 241 3.77 -11.08 -12.15
C GLY A 241 3.91 -11.81 -13.49
N PRO A 242 3.29 -11.34 -14.59
CA PRO A 242 3.44 -11.94 -15.91
C PRO A 242 4.87 -11.87 -16.46
N LEU A 243 5.62 -10.82 -16.13
CA LEU A 243 7.01 -10.64 -16.58
C LEU A 243 7.97 -11.63 -15.91
N PHE A 244 7.74 -11.94 -14.64
CA PHE A 244 8.54 -12.84 -13.82
C PHE A 244 7.78 -14.13 -13.48
N ARG A 245 7.04 -14.67 -14.44
CA ARG A 245 6.12 -15.80 -14.24
C ARG A 245 6.76 -17.02 -13.59
N GLU A 246 8.04 -17.27 -13.88
CA GLU A 246 8.81 -18.37 -13.29
C GLU A 246 9.58 -17.96 -12.02
N TRP A 247 9.60 -16.66 -11.68
CA TRP A 247 10.36 -16.06 -10.60
C TRP A 247 9.47 -15.16 -9.74
N GLU A 248 8.44 -15.71 -9.23
CA GLU A 248 7.38 -15.00 -8.51
C GLU A 248 7.91 -14.19 -7.32
N SER A 249 8.94 -14.69 -6.61
CA SER A 249 9.61 -13.93 -5.54
C SER A 249 10.24 -12.65 -6.04
N VAL A 250 10.75 -12.62 -7.27
CA VAL A 250 11.32 -11.39 -7.84
C VAL A 250 10.23 -10.34 -8.01
N SER A 251 9.07 -10.74 -8.53
CA SER A 251 7.90 -9.85 -8.64
C SER A 251 7.49 -9.30 -7.27
N LEU A 252 7.37 -10.18 -6.27
CA LEU A 252 7.01 -9.81 -4.91
C LEU A 252 8.05 -8.87 -4.29
N LEU A 253 9.33 -9.23 -4.33
CA LEU A 253 10.41 -8.43 -3.75
C LEU A 253 10.52 -7.05 -4.41
N LEU A 254 10.48 -6.98 -5.75
CA LEU A 254 10.45 -5.69 -6.46
C LEU A 254 9.28 -4.82 -5.98
N SER A 255 8.10 -5.41 -5.84
CA SER A 255 6.92 -4.70 -5.40
C SER A 255 7.04 -4.21 -3.96
N ILE A 256 7.56 -5.03 -3.04
CA ILE A 256 7.76 -4.66 -1.64
C ILE A 256 8.79 -3.54 -1.51
N TRP A 257 9.96 -3.69 -2.14
CA TRP A 257 11.06 -2.75 -1.96
C TRP A 257 10.84 -1.41 -2.67
N LEU A 258 10.18 -1.40 -3.83
CA LEU A 258 10.11 -0.22 -4.68
C LEU A 258 8.81 0.56 -4.54
N SER A 259 7.71 -0.04 -4.12
CA SER A 259 6.39 0.59 -4.20
C SER A 259 6.29 1.89 -3.39
N ALA A 260 6.68 1.92 -2.12
CA ALA A 260 6.62 3.13 -1.31
C ALA A 260 7.65 4.20 -1.75
N PRO A 261 8.94 3.88 -1.97
CA PRO A 261 9.89 4.84 -2.51
C PRO A 261 9.49 5.43 -3.86
N LEU A 262 9.02 4.60 -4.80
CA LEU A 262 8.54 5.08 -6.10
C LEU A 262 7.29 5.96 -5.94
N GLY A 263 6.35 5.58 -5.09
CA GLY A 263 5.18 6.39 -4.78
C GLY A 263 5.57 7.78 -4.27
N LEU A 264 6.54 7.85 -3.36
CA LEU A 264 7.10 9.10 -2.86
C LEU A 264 7.72 9.93 -3.98
N VAL A 265 8.56 9.33 -4.82
CA VAL A 265 9.22 10.02 -5.93
C VAL A 265 8.20 10.52 -6.96
N ILE A 266 7.23 9.69 -7.33
CA ILE A 266 6.16 10.06 -8.27
C ILE A 266 5.39 11.27 -7.73
N ALA A 267 4.96 11.24 -6.47
CA ALA A 267 4.24 12.35 -5.85
C ALA A 267 5.06 13.64 -5.82
N ASP A 268 6.36 13.56 -5.52
CA ASP A 268 7.24 14.73 -5.52
C ASP A 268 7.45 15.29 -6.94
N ARG A 269 7.61 14.46 -7.96
CA ARG A 269 7.69 14.88 -9.37
C ARG A 269 6.40 15.53 -9.85
N LEU A 270 5.25 14.96 -9.52
CA LEU A 270 3.94 15.56 -9.84
C LEU A 270 3.78 16.92 -9.16
N ARG A 271 4.21 17.06 -7.91
CA ARG A 271 4.22 18.35 -7.22
C ARG A 271 5.10 19.37 -7.94
N GLN A 272 6.37 19.01 -8.27
CA GLN A 272 7.30 19.90 -8.96
C GLN A 272 6.73 20.39 -10.31
N ALA A 273 6.18 19.47 -11.10
CA ALA A 273 5.56 19.82 -12.38
C ALA A 273 4.35 20.74 -12.20
N TRP A 274 3.61 20.56 -11.11
CA TRP A 274 2.49 21.44 -10.76
C TRP A 274 2.92 22.83 -10.34
N ASP A 275 3.91 22.92 -9.44
CA ASP A 275 4.42 24.20 -8.96
C ASP A 275 5.00 25.01 -10.15
N ALA A 276 5.81 24.39 -11.03
CA ALA A 276 6.35 25.04 -12.23
C ALA A 276 5.27 25.56 -13.21
N ARG A 277 4.16 24.81 -13.36
CA ARG A 277 3.05 25.24 -14.21
C ARG A 277 2.31 26.45 -13.65
N ASN A 278 2.12 26.49 -12.34
CA ASN A 278 1.47 27.64 -11.69
C ASN A 278 2.33 28.89 -11.76
N ASP A 279 3.65 28.76 -11.59
CA ASP A 279 4.59 29.89 -11.70
C ASP A 279 4.59 30.47 -13.12
N ALA A 280 4.53 29.62 -14.18
CA ALA A 280 4.42 30.08 -15.56
C ALA A 280 3.12 30.88 -15.83
N ILE A 281 1.97 30.43 -15.30
CA ILE A 281 0.69 31.13 -15.44
C ILE A 281 0.71 32.50 -14.73
N VAL A 282 1.43 32.63 -13.64
CA VAL A 282 1.56 33.91 -12.91
C VAL A 282 2.43 34.90 -13.69
N LEU A 283 3.43 34.44 -14.44
CA LEU A 283 4.33 35.27 -15.23
C LEU A 283 3.67 35.78 -16.55
N GLU A 284 2.62 35.09 -17.03
CA GLU A 284 1.88 35.46 -18.22
C GLU A 284 0.74 36.48 -17.96
N ARG A 285 0.46 36.80 -16.71
CA ARG A 285 -0.55 37.77 -16.26
C ARG A 285 0.06 39.10 -15.83
#